data_a82616d2a2f31054ba1567bb73ef919e
#
_entry.id   a82616d2a2f31054ba1567bb73ef919e
#
_cell.length_a   1.000
_cell.length_b   1.000
_cell.length_c   1.000
_cell.angle_alpha   90.00
_cell.angle_beta   90.00
_cell.angle_gamma   90.00
#
_symmetry.space_group_name_H-M   'P 1'
#
loop_
_entity.id
_entity.type
_entity.pdbx_description
1 polymer ?
#
loop_
_entity_poly.entity_id
_entity_poly.type
_entity_poly.pdbx_seq_one_letter_code
_entity_poly.pdbx_strand_id
1 'polypeptide(L)'
;MLPAIHDTGTGEAVLFLHAFTLDASQWDHQVAALSGDMRCVRADFWGCGTSPQPPAGEPSLEGFATSVIAALDARHIDRVALVGLSMGGYLAFAMWRLAPERIRALVLCNTRATADADGPRNDRLVMAERVERERSVESIVEPMVARMLSPGAQAEAHIVDPVRGRIRRCTPAGIAFAQRAMAARPDSTGLLASIDVPALVIAGTQDAIVATSEVRAISGGIPGARHVELDCGHISNLERPRAFNRQLTEFLAPARMAS
;
A
#
# COMPACT_ATOMS: atom_id res chain seq x y z
N MET A 1 7.69 -17.91 -4.38
CA MET A 1 6.61 -17.74 -5.41
C MET A 1 6.49 -16.27 -5.71
N LEU A 2 6.57 -15.86 -6.99
CA LEU A 2 6.48 -14.46 -7.37
C LEU A 2 5.02 -13.98 -7.37
N PRO A 3 4.76 -12.71 -6.96
CA PRO A 3 3.44 -12.09 -7.11
C PRO A 3 3.16 -11.76 -8.58
N ALA A 4 1.90 -11.51 -8.93
CA ALA A 4 1.55 -10.92 -10.20
C ALA A 4 2.04 -9.46 -10.26
N ILE A 5 2.68 -9.12 -11.37
CA ILE A 5 3.21 -7.80 -11.63
C ILE A 5 2.59 -7.23 -12.91
N HIS A 6 2.05 -6.04 -12.80
CA HIS A 6 1.55 -5.24 -13.93
C HIS A 6 2.58 -4.15 -14.22
N ASP A 7 3.04 -4.08 -15.45
CA ASP A 7 4.14 -3.20 -15.89
C ASP A 7 3.67 -2.35 -17.07
N THR A 8 3.74 -1.03 -16.97
CA THR A 8 3.18 -0.10 -17.94
C THR A 8 4.07 1.13 -18.06
N GLY A 9 4.35 1.58 -19.28
CA GLY A 9 5.21 2.74 -19.55
C GLY A 9 6.69 2.37 -19.59
N THR A 10 7.53 3.40 -19.70
CA THR A 10 9.00 3.28 -19.80
C THR A 10 9.66 4.38 -18.98
N GLY A 11 10.98 4.32 -18.81
CA GLY A 11 11.72 5.32 -18.03
C GLY A 11 12.00 4.86 -16.60
N GLU A 12 12.12 5.80 -15.67
CA GLU A 12 12.40 5.50 -14.27
C GLU A 12 11.22 4.76 -13.62
N ALA A 13 11.54 3.68 -12.88
CA ALA A 13 10.52 2.81 -12.32
C ALA A 13 9.87 3.40 -11.06
N VAL A 14 8.54 3.28 -10.99
CA VAL A 14 7.71 3.55 -9.80
C VAL A 14 6.99 2.27 -9.44
N LEU A 15 7.25 1.74 -8.23
CA LEU A 15 6.58 0.57 -7.71
C LEU A 15 5.40 0.98 -6.82
N PHE A 16 4.22 0.48 -7.13
CA PHE A 16 3.00 0.72 -6.37
C PHE A 16 2.57 -0.53 -5.60
N LEU A 17 2.37 -0.37 -4.28
CA LEU A 17 1.92 -1.40 -3.36
C LEU A 17 0.55 -1.01 -2.79
N HIS A 18 -0.47 -1.83 -3.06
CA HIS A 18 -1.87 -1.54 -2.74
C HIS A 18 -2.23 -1.74 -1.26
N ALA A 19 -3.35 -1.18 -0.84
CA ALA A 19 -3.95 -1.37 0.48
C ALA A 19 -4.51 -2.79 0.67
N PHE A 20 -4.64 -3.20 1.93
CA PHE A 20 -5.32 -4.44 2.30
C PHE A 20 -6.72 -4.54 1.68
N THR A 21 -7.09 -5.72 1.23
CA THR A 21 -8.31 -6.09 0.50
C THR A 21 -8.46 -5.52 -0.91
N LEU A 22 -7.51 -4.73 -1.39
CA LEU A 22 -7.53 -4.24 -2.77
C LEU A 22 -6.55 -5.03 -3.66
N ASP A 23 -6.29 -4.52 -4.85
CA ASP A 23 -5.37 -5.09 -5.82
C ASP A 23 -4.66 -3.98 -6.62
N ALA A 24 -3.80 -4.36 -7.55
CA ALA A 24 -3.01 -3.44 -8.37
C ALA A 24 -3.85 -2.40 -9.13
N SER A 25 -5.12 -2.69 -9.44
CA SER A 25 -6.03 -1.75 -10.09
C SER A 25 -6.43 -0.55 -9.21
N GLN A 26 -6.12 -0.60 -7.90
CA GLN A 26 -6.20 0.59 -7.04
C GLN A 26 -5.44 1.78 -7.63
N TRP A 27 -4.38 1.53 -8.37
CA TRP A 27 -3.45 2.52 -8.88
C TRP A 27 -3.72 2.98 -10.34
N ASP A 28 -4.85 2.58 -10.94
CA ASP A 28 -5.14 2.88 -12.36
C ASP A 28 -5.11 4.38 -12.67
N HIS A 29 -5.62 5.24 -11.77
CA HIS A 29 -5.56 6.70 -11.94
C HIS A 29 -4.12 7.25 -11.88
N GLN A 30 -3.25 6.66 -11.08
CA GLN A 30 -1.86 7.04 -10.96
C GLN A 30 -1.05 6.57 -12.16
N VAL A 31 -1.31 5.35 -12.63
CA VAL A 31 -0.71 4.81 -13.85
C VAL A 31 -1.09 5.65 -15.08
N ALA A 32 -2.38 6.00 -15.22
CA ALA A 32 -2.83 6.86 -16.32
C ALA A 32 -2.16 8.24 -16.32
N ALA A 33 -1.79 8.76 -15.14
CA ALA A 33 -1.14 10.07 -15.01
C ALA A 33 0.38 10.01 -15.21
N LEU A 34 1.04 8.87 -14.98
CA LEU A 34 2.50 8.79 -14.91
C LEU A 34 3.13 7.95 -16.02
N SER A 35 2.40 7.02 -16.64
CA SER A 35 2.98 6.03 -17.57
C SER A 35 3.47 6.62 -18.91
N GLY A 36 3.17 7.89 -19.18
CA GLY A 36 3.77 8.61 -20.30
C GLY A 36 5.25 8.91 -20.11
N ASP A 37 5.70 9.13 -18.86
CA ASP A 37 7.04 9.56 -18.52
C ASP A 37 7.79 8.58 -17.62
N MET A 38 7.08 7.63 -17.00
CA MET A 38 7.62 6.70 -16.00
C MET A 38 7.18 5.26 -16.28
N ARG A 39 8.00 4.29 -15.85
CA ARG A 39 7.66 2.89 -15.84
C ARG A 39 6.89 2.55 -14.55
N CYS A 40 5.58 2.39 -14.67
CA CYS A 40 4.67 2.10 -13.56
C CYS A 40 4.57 0.59 -13.33
N VAL A 41 5.11 0.12 -12.22
CA VAL A 41 5.11 -1.29 -11.80
C VAL A 41 4.15 -1.44 -10.63
N ARG A 42 3.18 -2.35 -10.71
CA ARG A 42 2.20 -2.60 -9.66
C ARG A 42 2.24 -4.08 -9.28
N ALA A 43 2.26 -4.38 -7.99
CA ALA A 43 2.23 -5.75 -7.49
C ALA A 43 0.88 -6.05 -6.84
N ASP A 44 0.25 -7.17 -7.22
CA ASP A 44 -0.87 -7.74 -6.46
C ASP A 44 -0.34 -8.56 -5.28
N PHE A 45 -0.85 -8.33 -4.07
CA PHE A 45 -0.57 -9.20 -2.94
C PHE A 45 -1.11 -10.61 -3.21
N TRP A 46 -0.47 -11.65 -2.64
CA TRP A 46 -0.89 -13.03 -2.83
C TRP A 46 -2.37 -13.25 -2.51
N GLY A 47 -3.06 -13.90 -3.42
CA GLY A 47 -4.49 -14.17 -3.32
C GLY A 47 -5.40 -12.97 -3.58
N CYS A 48 -4.86 -11.82 -4.02
CA CYS A 48 -5.62 -10.68 -4.50
C CYS A 48 -5.35 -10.42 -5.98
N GLY A 49 -6.30 -9.80 -6.66
CA GLY A 49 -6.19 -9.48 -8.09
C GLY A 49 -5.91 -10.72 -8.94
N THR A 50 -4.78 -10.71 -9.63
CA THR A 50 -4.32 -11.82 -10.49
C THR A 50 -3.16 -12.61 -9.87
N SER A 51 -2.80 -12.28 -8.63
CA SER A 51 -1.70 -12.96 -7.94
C SER A 51 -2.07 -14.39 -7.55
N PRO A 52 -1.09 -15.32 -7.54
CA PRO A 52 -1.33 -16.68 -7.08
C PRO A 52 -1.75 -16.71 -5.60
N GLN A 53 -2.26 -17.86 -5.17
CA GLN A 53 -2.56 -18.09 -3.75
C GLN A 53 -1.28 -17.92 -2.90
N PRO A 54 -1.42 -17.54 -1.61
CA PRO A 54 -0.26 -17.45 -0.73
C PRO A 54 0.56 -18.75 -0.70
N PRO A 55 1.88 -18.67 -0.59
CA PRO A 55 2.71 -19.85 -0.40
C PRO A 55 2.43 -20.52 0.95
N ALA A 56 2.75 -21.80 1.07
CA ALA A 56 2.77 -22.46 2.37
C ALA A 56 3.87 -21.85 3.25
N GLY A 57 3.63 -21.83 4.57
CA GLY A 57 4.57 -21.30 5.55
C GLY A 57 3.99 -20.16 6.38
N GLU A 58 4.84 -19.56 7.20
CA GLU A 58 4.43 -18.47 8.09
C GLU A 58 4.12 -17.19 7.29
N PRO A 59 2.93 -16.59 7.50
CA PRO A 59 2.57 -15.34 6.88
C PRO A 59 3.50 -14.19 7.31
N SER A 60 4.15 -13.55 6.33
CA SER A 60 5.12 -12.48 6.58
C SER A 60 5.08 -11.42 5.48
N LEU A 61 5.13 -10.15 5.87
CA LEU A 61 5.28 -9.02 4.95
C LEU A 61 6.69 -9.01 4.34
N GLU A 62 7.71 -9.40 5.10
CA GLU A 62 9.08 -9.54 4.62
C GLU A 62 9.19 -10.63 3.54
N GLY A 63 8.46 -11.75 3.70
CA GLY A 63 8.38 -12.80 2.68
C GLY A 63 7.77 -12.30 1.38
N PHE A 64 6.71 -11.48 1.45
CA PHE A 64 6.14 -10.85 0.27
C PHE A 64 7.09 -9.80 -0.33
N ALA A 65 7.69 -8.94 0.48
CA ALA A 65 8.67 -7.94 0.04
C ALA A 65 9.86 -8.57 -0.69
N THR A 66 10.40 -9.68 -0.17
CA THR A 66 11.44 -10.48 -0.85
C THR A 66 10.97 -10.96 -2.21
N SER A 67 9.73 -11.41 -2.33
CA SER A 67 9.16 -11.88 -3.59
C SER A 67 8.96 -10.74 -4.59
N VAL A 68 8.61 -9.54 -4.13
CA VAL A 68 8.52 -8.33 -4.97
C VAL A 68 9.91 -7.94 -5.48
N ILE A 69 10.93 -7.94 -4.62
CA ILE A 69 12.32 -7.65 -5.02
C ILE A 69 12.77 -8.63 -6.11
N ALA A 70 12.55 -9.93 -5.92
CA ALA A 70 12.88 -10.95 -6.93
C ALA A 70 12.08 -10.74 -8.24
N ALA A 71 10.85 -10.24 -8.18
CA ALA A 71 10.07 -9.91 -9.36
C ALA A 71 10.58 -8.66 -10.10
N LEU A 72 11.18 -7.69 -9.39
CA LEU A 72 11.90 -6.55 -9.96
C LEU A 72 13.18 -7.01 -10.65
N ASP A 73 13.96 -7.90 -10.00
CA ASP A 73 15.21 -8.49 -10.57
C ASP A 73 14.95 -9.19 -11.90
N ALA A 74 13.89 -10.01 -11.95
CA ALA A 74 13.44 -10.68 -13.17
C ALA A 74 13.04 -9.72 -14.32
N ARG A 75 12.84 -8.44 -14.01
CA ARG A 75 12.50 -7.36 -14.95
C ARG A 75 13.64 -6.38 -15.20
N HIS A 76 14.82 -6.67 -14.65
CA HIS A 76 15.99 -5.80 -14.71
C HIS A 76 15.70 -4.38 -14.18
N ILE A 77 14.98 -4.31 -13.06
CA ILE A 77 14.67 -3.04 -12.37
C ILE A 77 15.53 -2.98 -11.12
N ASP A 78 16.59 -2.19 -11.14
CA ASP A 78 17.55 -2.08 -10.04
C ASP A 78 17.01 -1.20 -8.90
N ARG A 79 16.38 -0.07 -9.21
CA ARG A 79 15.88 0.89 -8.23
C ARG A 79 14.49 1.39 -8.60
N VAL A 80 13.69 1.70 -7.58
CA VAL A 80 12.32 2.20 -7.75
C VAL A 80 12.06 3.43 -6.88
N ALA A 81 11.17 4.33 -7.32
CA ALA A 81 10.39 5.12 -6.38
C ALA A 81 9.28 4.23 -5.83
N LEU A 82 9.20 4.06 -4.53
CA LEU A 82 8.28 3.13 -3.89
C LEU A 82 7.08 3.89 -3.32
N VAL A 83 5.89 3.55 -3.78
CA VAL A 83 4.61 4.14 -3.36
C VAL A 83 3.78 3.08 -2.65
N GLY A 84 3.53 3.25 -1.36
CA GLY A 84 2.76 2.30 -0.56
C GLY A 84 1.60 2.96 0.18
N LEU A 85 0.39 2.40 0.04
CA LEU A 85 -0.77 2.85 0.78
C LEU A 85 -1.21 1.80 1.82
N SER A 86 -1.35 2.22 3.09
CA SER A 86 -1.80 1.35 4.19
C SER A 86 -0.89 0.10 4.34
N MET A 87 -1.40 -1.10 4.06
CA MET A 87 -0.59 -2.33 4.00
C MET A 87 0.60 -2.17 3.04
N GLY A 88 0.42 -1.48 1.91
CA GLY A 88 1.51 -1.14 1.00
C GLY A 88 2.61 -0.31 1.66
N GLY A 89 2.28 0.53 2.65
CA GLY A 89 3.25 1.25 3.48
C GLY A 89 4.00 0.32 4.44
N TYR A 90 3.33 -0.68 5.03
CA TYR A 90 4.03 -1.71 5.83
C TYR A 90 5.00 -2.52 5.00
N LEU A 91 4.60 -2.84 3.76
CA LEU A 91 5.47 -3.51 2.79
C LEU A 91 6.65 -2.62 2.38
N ALA A 92 6.43 -1.31 2.26
CA ALA A 92 7.52 -0.36 1.98
C ALA A 92 8.56 -0.33 3.12
N PHE A 93 8.14 -0.38 4.38
CA PHE A 93 9.05 -0.53 5.50
C PHE A 93 9.76 -1.89 5.51
N ALA A 94 9.08 -2.98 5.12
CA ALA A 94 9.71 -4.29 4.98
C ALA A 94 10.78 -4.27 3.87
N MET A 95 10.49 -3.66 2.72
CA MET A 95 11.46 -3.48 1.64
C MET A 95 12.64 -2.61 2.07
N TRP A 96 12.40 -1.54 2.83
CA TRP A 96 13.47 -0.69 3.37
C TRP A 96 14.43 -1.47 4.28
N ARG A 97 13.90 -2.36 5.14
CA ARG A 97 14.73 -3.23 5.99
C ARG A 97 15.57 -4.23 5.19
N LEU A 98 15.03 -4.75 4.09
CA LEU A 98 15.67 -5.82 3.31
C LEU A 98 16.67 -5.29 2.29
N ALA A 99 16.37 -4.18 1.64
CA ALA A 99 17.12 -3.68 0.49
C ALA A 99 16.92 -2.16 0.30
N PRO A 100 17.37 -1.31 1.25
CA PRO A 100 17.19 0.14 1.17
C PRO A 100 17.81 0.73 -0.11
N GLU A 101 18.91 0.16 -0.61
CA GLU A 101 19.59 0.57 -1.84
C GLU A 101 18.71 0.44 -3.11
N ARG A 102 17.65 -0.37 -3.05
CA ARG A 102 16.69 -0.56 -4.14
C ARG A 102 15.65 0.57 -4.23
N ILE A 103 15.61 1.44 -3.22
CA ILE A 103 14.61 2.51 -3.11
C ILE A 103 15.32 3.85 -3.35
N ARG A 104 14.88 4.60 -4.37
CA ARG A 104 15.41 5.94 -4.69
C ARG A 104 14.55 7.08 -4.14
N ALA A 105 13.28 6.82 -3.83
CA ALA A 105 12.34 7.74 -3.20
C ALA A 105 11.21 6.94 -2.56
N LEU A 106 10.58 7.49 -1.52
CA LEU A 106 9.56 6.81 -0.74
C LEU A 106 8.29 7.66 -0.63
N VAL A 107 7.14 7.09 -0.99
CA VAL A 107 5.82 7.72 -0.79
C VAL A 107 4.98 6.81 0.10
N LEU A 108 4.65 7.31 1.28
CA LEU A 108 3.89 6.59 2.31
C LEU A 108 2.52 7.25 2.49
N CYS A 109 1.45 6.50 2.18
CA CYS A 109 0.10 7.03 2.16
C CYS A 109 -0.78 6.31 3.18
N ASN A 110 -1.50 7.04 4.04
CA ASN A 110 -2.51 6.50 4.94
C ASN A 110 -2.01 5.24 5.69
N THR A 111 -0.82 5.30 6.24
CA THR A 111 -0.12 4.17 6.88
C THR A 111 0.47 4.59 8.22
N ARG A 112 0.99 3.63 8.99
CA ARG A 112 1.65 3.86 10.28
C ARG A 112 2.95 3.08 10.36
N ALA A 113 3.90 3.58 11.15
CA ALA A 113 5.17 2.89 11.40
C ALA A 113 5.07 1.92 12.60
N THR A 114 4.13 2.14 13.50
CA THR A 114 3.95 1.33 14.72
C THR A 114 3.45 -0.06 14.43
N ALA A 115 3.88 -1.05 15.22
CA ALA A 115 3.24 -2.35 15.30
C ALA A 115 1.80 -2.23 15.81
N ASP A 116 0.97 -3.26 15.60
CA ASP A 116 -0.35 -3.28 16.22
C ASP A 116 -0.25 -3.54 17.72
N ALA A 117 -1.04 -2.81 18.50
CA ALA A 117 -1.32 -3.17 19.88
C ALA A 117 -2.16 -4.47 19.93
N ASP A 118 -2.27 -5.08 21.12
CA ASP A 118 -2.93 -6.39 21.29
C ASP A 118 -4.36 -6.44 20.73
N GLY A 119 -5.18 -5.41 20.94
CA GLY A 119 -6.54 -5.32 20.42
C GLY A 119 -6.62 -5.41 18.89
N PRO A 120 -6.06 -4.44 18.15
CA PRO A 120 -5.99 -4.48 16.69
C PRO A 120 -5.32 -5.74 16.12
N ARG A 121 -4.28 -6.25 16.81
CA ARG A 121 -3.63 -7.51 16.44
C ARG A 121 -4.61 -8.70 16.52
N ASN A 122 -5.35 -8.78 17.60
CA ASN A 122 -6.38 -9.84 17.79
C ASN A 122 -7.50 -9.71 16.75
N ASP A 123 -7.98 -8.49 16.46
CA ASP A 123 -9.01 -8.25 15.45
C ASP A 123 -8.59 -8.77 14.07
N ARG A 124 -7.29 -8.66 13.72
CA ARG A 124 -6.76 -9.24 12.48
C ARG A 124 -6.84 -10.74 12.47
N LEU A 125 -6.46 -11.39 13.57
CA LEU A 125 -6.50 -12.86 13.68
C LEU A 125 -7.93 -13.37 13.59
N VAL A 126 -8.87 -12.71 14.28
CA VAL A 126 -10.30 -13.03 14.22
C VAL A 126 -10.85 -12.88 12.79
N MET A 127 -10.47 -11.83 12.08
CA MET A 127 -10.89 -11.67 10.67
C MET A 127 -10.30 -12.77 9.78
N ALA A 128 -9.02 -13.14 9.97
CA ALA A 128 -8.39 -14.23 9.23
C ALA A 128 -9.13 -15.54 9.41
N GLU A 129 -9.41 -15.92 10.65
CA GLU A 129 -10.16 -17.14 10.98
C GLU A 129 -11.59 -17.12 10.43
N ARG A 130 -12.23 -15.95 10.47
CA ARG A 130 -13.59 -15.77 9.97
C ARG A 130 -13.68 -16.05 8.47
N VAL A 131 -12.86 -15.41 7.64
CA VAL A 131 -12.93 -15.59 6.18
C VAL A 131 -12.56 -17.02 5.75
N GLU A 132 -11.64 -17.68 6.47
CA GLU A 132 -11.30 -19.09 6.23
C GLU A 132 -12.46 -20.02 6.58
N ARG A 133 -13.08 -19.84 7.75
CA ARG A 133 -14.23 -20.63 8.17
C ARG A 133 -15.43 -20.46 7.24
N GLU A 134 -15.69 -19.22 6.81
CA GLU A 134 -16.79 -18.89 5.89
C GLU A 134 -16.46 -19.27 4.44
N ARG A 135 -15.19 -19.50 4.10
CA ARG A 135 -14.70 -19.71 2.73
C ARG A 135 -15.19 -18.60 1.77
N SER A 136 -15.35 -17.41 2.29
CA SER A 136 -15.93 -16.25 1.61
C SER A 136 -15.36 -14.96 2.14
N VAL A 137 -15.27 -13.93 1.30
CA VAL A 137 -14.92 -12.56 1.70
C VAL A 137 -16.15 -11.66 1.87
N GLU A 138 -17.36 -12.15 1.56
CA GLU A 138 -18.58 -11.31 1.55
C GLU A 138 -18.87 -10.64 2.89
N SER A 139 -18.59 -11.32 4.00
CA SER A 139 -18.83 -10.78 5.35
C SER A 139 -17.97 -9.57 5.70
N ILE A 140 -16.88 -9.33 4.95
CA ILE A 140 -15.98 -8.18 5.16
C ILE A 140 -16.17 -7.07 4.13
N VAL A 141 -16.91 -7.29 3.04
CA VAL A 141 -17.03 -6.30 1.93
C VAL A 141 -17.57 -4.97 2.45
N GLU A 142 -18.78 -4.94 2.96
CA GLU A 142 -19.40 -3.69 3.40
C GLU A 142 -18.70 -3.07 4.63
N PRO A 143 -18.30 -3.81 5.66
CA PRO A 143 -17.50 -3.26 6.75
C PRO A 143 -16.18 -2.62 6.30
N MET A 144 -15.51 -3.18 5.31
CA MET A 144 -14.27 -2.61 4.77
C MET A 144 -14.54 -1.36 3.95
N VAL A 145 -15.56 -1.35 3.07
CA VAL A 145 -15.98 -0.17 2.32
C VAL A 145 -16.28 1.00 3.26
N ALA A 146 -17.08 0.76 4.30
CA ALA A 146 -17.46 1.79 5.27
C ALA A 146 -16.26 2.39 6.02
N ARG A 147 -15.22 1.60 6.28
CA ARG A 147 -14.01 2.06 6.97
C ARG A 147 -12.99 2.72 6.05
N MET A 148 -12.94 2.31 4.78
CA MET A 148 -11.98 2.83 3.80
C MET A 148 -12.36 4.19 3.24
N LEU A 149 -13.65 4.45 3.10
CA LEU A 149 -14.16 5.66 2.45
C LEU A 149 -14.60 6.72 3.46
N SER A 150 -14.34 7.98 3.13
CA SER A 150 -14.94 9.11 3.85
C SER A 150 -16.47 9.09 3.75
N PRO A 151 -17.19 9.71 4.70
CA PRO A 151 -18.66 9.76 4.64
C PRO A 151 -19.22 10.30 3.30
N GLY A 152 -18.54 11.29 2.71
CA GLY A 152 -18.93 11.82 1.40
C GLY A 152 -18.74 10.81 0.27
N ALA A 153 -17.61 10.11 0.25
CA ALA A 153 -17.31 9.12 -0.77
C ALA A 153 -18.19 7.86 -0.68
N GLN A 154 -18.70 7.52 0.50
CA GLN A 154 -19.67 6.43 0.69
C GLN A 154 -21.00 6.65 -0.04
N ALA A 155 -21.36 7.89 -0.34
CA ALA A 155 -22.54 8.23 -1.12
C ALA A 155 -22.34 8.13 -2.65
N GLU A 156 -21.10 7.92 -3.10
CA GLU A 156 -20.70 7.97 -4.51
C GLU A 156 -20.54 6.57 -5.08
N ALA A 157 -21.56 6.03 -5.76
CA ALA A 157 -21.56 4.67 -6.31
C ALA A 157 -20.35 4.41 -7.22
N HIS A 158 -19.90 5.41 -7.99
CA HIS A 158 -18.75 5.28 -8.88
C HIS A 158 -17.40 5.10 -8.13
N ILE A 159 -17.34 5.38 -6.82
CA ILE A 159 -16.20 5.10 -5.94
C ILE A 159 -16.43 3.77 -5.21
N VAL A 160 -17.63 3.60 -4.65
CA VAL A 160 -18.00 2.46 -3.80
C VAL A 160 -17.98 1.13 -4.57
N ASP A 161 -18.62 1.06 -5.74
CA ASP A 161 -18.76 -0.20 -6.48
C ASP A 161 -17.43 -0.78 -6.97
N PRO A 162 -16.48 0.03 -7.49
CA PRO A 162 -15.14 -0.46 -7.78
C PRO A 162 -14.39 -0.98 -6.56
N VAL A 163 -14.55 -0.35 -5.37
CA VAL A 163 -13.92 -0.83 -4.13
C VAL A 163 -14.50 -2.19 -3.71
N ARG A 164 -15.83 -2.34 -3.72
CA ARG A 164 -16.50 -3.64 -3.50
C ARG A 164 -15.97 -4.72 -4.44
N GLY A 165 -15.87 -4.39 -5.73
CA GLY A 165 -15.36 -5.30 -6.75
C GLY A 165 -13.92 -5.75 -6.47
N ARG A 166 -13.04 -4.84 -6.01
CA ARG A 166 -11.65 -5.18 -5.64
C ARG A 166 -11.59 -6.12 -4.45
N ILE A 167 -12.35 -5.85 -3.40
CA ILE A 167 -12.41 -6.73 -2.21
C ILE A 167 -12.85 -8.14 -2.61
N ARG A 168 -13.85 -8.27 -3.48
CA ARG A 168 -14.36 -9.56 -3.98
C ARG A 168 -13.37 -10.34 -4.85
N ARG A 169 -12.36 -9.66 -5.41
CA ARG A 169 -11.29 -10.34 -6.15
C ARG A 169 -10.18 -10.91 -5.27
N CYS A 170 -10.18 -10.61 -3.97
CA CYS A 170 -9.30 -11.29 -3.04
C CYS A 170 -9.90 -12.63 -2.61
N THR A 171 -9.04 -13.63 -2.44
CA THR A 171 -9.47 -14.93 -1.93
C THR A 171 -9.48 -14.94 -0.39
N PRO A 172 -10.29 -15.80 0.25
CA PRO A 172 -10.24 -15.96 1.71
C PRO A 172 -8.85 -16.29 2.23
N ALA A 173 -8.10 -17.15 1.53
CA ALA A 173 -6.72 -17.48 1.89
C ALA A 173 -5.78 -16.27 1.77
N GLY A 174 -5.92 -15.45 0.73
CA GLY A 174 -5.16 -14.20 0.58
C GLY A 174 -5.44 -13.19 1.69
N ILE A 175 -6.72 -12.99 2.03
CA ILE A 175 -7.15 -12.13 3.14
C ILE A 175 -6.58 -12.63 4.47
N ALA A 176 -6.71 -13.93 4.75
CA ALA A 176 -6.23 -14.53 6.00
C ALA A 176 -4.71 -14.42 6.12
N PHE A 177 -3.98 -14.71 5.05
CA PHE A 177 -2.52 -14.57 5.00
C PHE A 177 -2.10 -13.12 5.26
N ALA A 178 -2.70 -12.15 4.55
CA ALA A 178 -2.41 -10.73 4.72
C ALA A 178 -2.66 -10.25 6.16
N GLN A 179 -3.78 -10.66 6.77
CA GLN A 179 -4.10 -10.29 8.14
C GLN A 179 -3.09 -10.83 9.14
N ARG A 180 -2.70 -12.11 9.02
CA ARG A 180 -1.68 -12.70 9.89
C ARG A 180 -0.31 -12.04 9.67
N ALA A 181 0.08 -11.79 8.43
CA ALA A 181 1.33 -11.10 8.11
C ALA A 181 1.37 -9.68 8.71
N MET A 182 0.27 -8.93 8.63
CA MET A 182 0.15 -7.61 9.26
C MET A 182 0.14 -7.70 10.79
N ALA A 183 -0.50 -8.71 11.39
CA ALA A 183 -0.50 -8.93 12.83
C ALA A 183 0.89 -9.25 13.40
N ALA A 184 1.73 -9.90 12.61
CA ALA A 184 3.10 -10.27 12.98
C ALA A 184 4.15 -9.22 12.65
N ARG A 185 3.79 -8.12 11.96
CA ARG A 185 4.76 -7.13 11.52
C ARG A 185 5.48 -6.47 12.70
N PRO A 186 6.78 -6.25 12.61
CA PRO A 186 7.52 -5.51 13.63
C PRO A 186 7.18 -4.02 13.61
N ASP A 187 7.49 -3.34 14.71
CA ASP A 187 7.51 -1.89 14.77
C ASP A 187 8.60 -1.34 13.83
N SER A 188 8.24 -0.32 13.06
CA SER A 188 9.14 0.33 12.09
C SER A 188 9.51 1.76 12.50
N THR A 189 9.11 2.21 13.69
CA THR A 189 9.39 3.57 14.16
C THR A 189 10.89 3.86 14.20
N GLY A 190 11.67 2.87 14.64
CA GLY A 190 13.14 2.99 14.69
C GLY A 190 13.81 3.09 13.32
N LEU A 191 13.11 2.76 12.21
CA LEU A 191 13.67 2.88 10.87
C LEU A 191 13.57 4.31 10.32
N LEU A 192 12.63 5.11 10.81
CA LEU A 192 12.29 6.39 10.18
C LEU A 192 13.50 7.32 10.04
N ALA A 193 14.34 7.40 11.06
CA ALA A 193 15.55 8.23 11.05
C ALA A 193 16.64 7.72 10.07
N SER A 194 16.58 6.46 9.63
CA SER A 194 17.52 5.88 8.68
C SER A 194 17.10 6.06 7.22
N ILE A 195 15.88 6.59 6.98
CA ILE A 195 15.39 6.84 5.62
C ILE A 195 16.06 8.12 5.12
N ASP A 196 17.04 7.95 4.26
CA ASP A 196 17.92 9.00 3.72
C ASP A 196 17.62 9.38 2.26
N VAL A 197 16.53 8.81 1.71
CA VAL A 197 16.02 9.16 0.37
C VAL A 197 14.87 10.18 0.47
N PRO A 198 14.59 10.95 -0.60
CA PRO A 198 13.43 11.82 -0.63
C PRO A 198 12.15 11.08 -0.22
N ALA A 199 11.38 11.66 0.69
CA ALA A 199 10.16 11.04 1.20
C ALA A 199 8.95 12.00 1.12
N LEU A 200 7.81 11.46 0.67
CA LEU A 200 6.50 12.12 0.69
C LEU A 200 5.54 11.29 1.55
N VAL A 201 4.89 11.94 2.49
CA VAL A 201 3.90 11.31 3.38
C VAL A 201 2.54 11.95 3.15
N ILE A 202 1.54 11.15 2.78
CA ILE A 202 0.18 11.61 2.47
C ILE A 202 -0.81 11.05 3.49
N ALA A 203 -1.62 11.91 4.08
CA ALA A 203 -2.68 11.56 5.02
C ALA A 203 -4.06 11.94 4.48
N GLY A 204 -5.07 11.09 4.70
CA GLY A 204 -6.47 11.48 4.60
C GLY A 204 -6.96 12.07 5.93
N THR A 205 -7.56 13.25 5.92
CA THR A 205 -8.03 13.91 7.16
C THR A 205 -9.27 13.25 7.74
N GLN A 206 -9.98 12.45 6.95
CA GLN A 206 -11.18 11.68 7.34
C GLN A 206 -10.91 10.17 7.41
N ASP A 207 -9.64 9.77 7.54
CA ASP A 207 -9.25 8.35 7.62
C ASP A 207 -9.72 7.72 8.93
N ALA A 208 -10.63 6.73 8.84
CA ALA A 208 -11.18 6.02 9.99
C ALA A 208 -10.34 4.77 10.41
N ILE A 209 -9.25 4.48 9.69
CA ILE A 209 -8.38 3.33 9.93
C ILE A 209 -7.04 3.74 10.54
N VAL A 210 -6.43 4.81 10.00
CA VAL A 210 -5.16 5.34 10.46
C VAL A 210 -5.33 6.80 10.83
N ALA A 211 -5.14 7.13 12.10
CA ALA A 211 -5.24 8.51 12.56
C ALA A 211 -4.20 9.40 11.87
N THR A 212 -4.58 10.61 11.50
CA THR A 212 -3.68 11.59 10.87
C THR A 212 -2.42 11.85 11.71
N SER A 213 -2.53 11.76 13.05
CA SER A 213 -1.39 11.88 13.97
C SER A 213 -0.35 10.79 13.79
N GLU A 214 -0.76 9.54 13.46
CA GLU A 214 0.17 8.44 13.18
C GLU A 214 0.92 8.67 11.86
N VAL A 215 0.22 9.20 10.85
CA VAL A 215 0.84 9.57 9.56
C VAL A 215 1.80 10.76 9.73
N ARG A 216 1.44 11.76 10.55
CA ARG A 216 2.34 12.88 10.89
C ARG A 216 3.58 12.40 11.65
N ALA A 217 3.47 11.40 12.51
CA ALA A 217 4.61 10.82 13.21
C ALA A 217 5.64 10.21 12.24
N ILE A 218 5.20 9.62 11.13
CA ILE A 218 6.11 9.15 10.08
C ILE A 218 6.89 10.32 9.48
N SER A 219 6.20 11.37 9.04
CA SER A 219 6.87 12.53 8.42
C SER A 219 7.79 13.27 9.40
N GLY A 220 7.43 13.31 10.69
CA GLY A 220 8.29 13.87 11.73
C GLY A 220 9.52 13.02 12.06
N GLY A 221 9.46 11.71 11.78
CA GLY A 221 10.57 10.79 12.03
C GLY A 221 11.55 10.64 10.86
N ILE A 222 11.13 10.96 9.63
CA ILE A 222 11.97 10.87 8.43
C ILE A 222 12.60 12.25 8.14
N PRO A 223 13.94 12.36 8.11
CA PRO A 223 14.61 13.63 7.83
C PRO A 223 14.19 14.21 6.47
N GLY A 224 13.73 15.46 6.46
CA GLY A 224 13.36 16.17 5.23
C GLY A 224 12.08 15.67 4.53
N ALA A 225 11.29 14.80 5.17
CA ALA A 225 10.06 14.31 4.57
C ALA A 225 9.03 15.43 4.35
N ARG A 226 8.44 15.46 3.16
CA ARG A 226 7.30 16.32 2.86
C ARG A 226 6.02 15.68 3.38
N HIS A 227 5.18 16.43 4.10
CA HIS A 227 3.87 16.00 4.56
C HIS A 227 2.75 16.71 3.81
N VAL A 228 1.71 15.96 3.42
CA VAL A 228 0.52 16.48 2.74
C VAL A 228 -0.73 15.84 3.34
N GLU A 229 -1.76 16.65 3.57
CA GLU A 229 -3.07 16.20 3.99
C GLU A 229 -4.10 16.43 2.89
N LEU A 230 -4.93 15.44 2.63
CA LEU A 230 -6.03 15.48 1.67
C LEU A 230 -7.36 15.30 2.41
N ASP A 231 -8.37 16.04 2.02
CA ASP A 231 -9.72 15.92 2.58
C ASP A 231 -10.43 14.69 1.99
N CYS A 232 -10.12 13.51 2.56
CA CYS A 232 -10.61 12.20 2.13
C CYS A 232 -10.42 11.15 3.24
N GLY A 233 -10.98 9.96 3.03
CA GLY A 233 -10.79 8.80 3.89
C GLY A 233 -9.45 8.07 3.66
N HIS A 234 -9.47 6.75 3.89
CA HIS A 234 -8.28 5.90 3.91
C HIS A 234 -7.66 5.66 2.53
N ILE A 235 -8.45 5.57 1.49
CA ILE A 235 -7.96 5.32 0.12
C ILE A 235 -7.88 6.62 -0.69
N SER A 236 -7.00 7.50 -0.22
CA SER A 236 -6.85 8.88 -0.70
C SER A 236 -6.62 8.99 -2.22
N ASN A 237 -5.94 8.03 -2.83
CA ASN A 237 -5.67 7.97 -4.26
C ASN A 237 -6.91 7.66 -5.11
N LEU A 238 -7.94 7.03 -4.55
CA LEU A 238 -9.21 6.74 -5.22
C LEU A 238 -10.25 7.84 -4.97
N GLU A 239 -10.29 8.40 -3.76
CA GLU A 239 -11.26 9.46 -3.42
C GLU A 239 -10.88 10.83 -3.99
N ARG A 240 -9.60 11.13 -4.06
CA ARG A 240 -9.06 12.42 -4.56
C ARG A 240 -7.97 12.22 -5.62
N PRO A 241 -8.25 11.49 -6.71
CA PRO A 241 -7.22 11.08 -7.67
C PRO A 241 -6.47 12.26 -8.28
N ARG A 242 -7.15 13.37 -8.60
CA ARG A 242 -6.49 14.56 -9.18
C ARG A 242 -5.54 15.24 -8.19
N ALA A 243 -5.96 15.40 -6.93
CA ALA A 243 -5.13 16.01 -5.89
C ALA A 243 -3.94 15.11 -5.55
N PHE A 244 -4.18 13.80 -5.41
CA PHE A 244 -3.15 12.80 -5.17
C PHE A 244 -2.12 12.78 -6.30
N ASN A 245 -2.57 12.68 -7.56
CA ASN A 245 -1.69 12.66 -8.74
C ASN A 245 -0.83 13.91 -8.82
N ARG A 246 -1.37 15.10 -8.55
CA ARG A 246 -0.59 16.34 -8.51
C ARG A 246 0.56 16.24 -7.50
N GLN A 247 0.30 15.81 -6.26
CA GLN A 247 1.34 15.66 -5.24
C GLN A 247 2.40 14.63 -5.65
N LEU A 248 1.95 13.52 -6.22
CA LEU A 248 2.83 12.44 -6.66
C LEU A 248 3.70 12.86 -7.85
N THR A 249 3.11 13.48 -8.87
CA THR A 249 3.83 13.96 -10.07
C THR A 249 4.84 15.04 -9.70
N GLU A 250 4.44 16.03 -8.88
CA GLU A 250 5.36 17.06 -8.40
C GLU A 250 6.52 16.50 -7.59
N PHE A 251 6.29 15.46 -6.80
CA PHE A 251 7.31 14.83 -5.98
C PHE A 251 8.28 13.98 -6.80
N LEU A 252 7.77 13.24 -7.79
CA LEU A 252 8.56 12.35 -8.65
C LEU A 252 9.25 13.06 -9.82
N ALA A 253 8.99 14.35 -10.02
CA ALA A 253 9.63 15.12 -11.11
C ALA A 253 11.17 15.13 -10.98
N PRO A 254 11.92 14.97 -12.08
CA PRO A 254 13.39 14.79 -12.08
C PRO A 254 14.18 15.84 -11.29
N ALA A 255 13.73 17.08 -11.26
CA ALA A 255 14.42 18.19 -10.58
C ALA A 255 14.46 18.05 -9.03
N ARG A 256 13.61 17.20 -8.44
CA ARG A 256 13.56 16.95 -6.98
C ARG A 256 14.23 15.64 -6.56
N MET A 257 14.58 14.81 -7.53
CA MET A 257 15.20 13.50 -7.29
C MET A 257 16.73 13.55 -7.39
N ALA A 258 17.28 14.69 -7.79
CA ALA A 258 18.72 14.89 -7.97
C ALA A 258 19.41 15.55 -6.74
N SER A 259 18.68 15.80 -5.68
CA SER A 259 19.19 16.34 -4.41
C SER A 259 19.19 15.24 -3.33
#